data_cd537588bb6958a8e476763fb9145f2a
#
_entry.id   cd537588bb6958a8e476763fb9145f2a
#
_cell.length_a   1.000
_cell.length_b   1.000
_cell.length_c   1.000
_cell.angle_alpha   90.00
_cell.angle_beta   90.00
_cell.angle_gamma   90.00
#
_symmetry.space_group_name_H-M   'P 1'
#
loop_
_entity.id
_entity.type
_entity.pdbx_description
1 polymer ?
#
loop_
_entity_poly.entity_id
_entity_poly.type
_entity_poly.pdbx_seq_one_letter_code
_entity_poly.pdbx_strand_id
1 'polypeptide(L)'
;PGTDGALAMGVINSIIEQGLTDNEYIKNYTNGFSELSEHAKSKTPEWASKITGIKAEDIKKLAFELATIQPAAIRMGVALERHYGGGQTIRAVTCISALTGAWRHVGGGITQFPVWEHPYKFDVICRPEFIPENTRVINALQIGRALLGETHSDIPIKSMMCWNANPVTQSPETEKIVEGLKREDLFLVSAEHFISDTASYADIVLPAAMGAELEDIILSWGHLYLTYNEKCLDPPEEALPNNKIFQKLASAMGYKDEQFKWSDSECLENYIDWKVPASKGITLDYLRKNGYARLNVGTKDDRCPHKEGNFPTEDGKCNFIIKNVKNFVAGPFRQMYEGNQPGQPLPELPDYVPPAESPNTNPELAKKYPLNIISPKSHAFLNSQYANMDSKLKIQGEQFVLINKIDADNRGISDGESVKVFNDRGDFYGNAEISEDVSPGIVVSTLGYWRQKSKTGTVNSISSGLLADMGNAPTFSDNLVEVKKVS
;
A
#
# COMPACT_ATOMS: atom_id res chain seq x y z
N PRO A 1 -6.61 15.53 -4.20
CA PRO A 1 -5.96 14.21 -4.16
C PRO A 1 -5.08 13.96 -5.38
N GLY A 2 -3.96 13.21 -5.20
CA GLY A 2 -3.05 12.86 -6.30
C GLY A 2 -2.17 13.98 -6.85
N THR A 3 -2.03 15.06 -6.14
CA THR A 3 -1.22 16.22 -6.58
C THR A 3 0.02 16.44 -5.72
N ASP A 4 0.32 15.54 -4.80
CA ASP A 4 1.47 15.61 -3.89
C ASP A 4 2.82 15.66 -4.66
N GLY A 5 2.91 14.98 -5.80
CA GLY A 5 4.07 15.05 -6.68
C GLY A 5 4.32 16.47 -7.25
N ALA A 6 3.25 17.18 -7.61
CA ALA A 6 3.37 18.55 -8.07
C ALA A 6 3.79 19.49 -6.93
N LEU A 7 3.25 19.29 -5.72
CA LEU A 7 3.69 20.02 -4.52
C LEU A 7 5.17 19.77 -4.25
N ALA A 8 5.62 18.52 -4.25
CA ALA A 8 7.01 18.17 -4.01
C ALA A 8 7.97 18.81 -5.04
N MET A 9 7.60 18.79 -6.33
CA MET A 9 8.40 19.43 -7.37
C MET A 9 8.45 20.95 -7.21
N GLY A 10 7.34 21.59 -6.82
CA GLY A 10 7.32 23.04 -6.51
C GLY A 10 8.18 23.40 -5.30
N VAL A 11 8.20 22.54 -4.27
CA VAL A 11 9.09 22.66 -3.11
C VAL A 11 10.55 22.50 -3.51
N ILE A 12 10.88 21.49 -4.34
CA ILE A 12 12.24 21.26 -4.86
C ILE A 12 12.73 22.49 -5.64
N ASN A 13 11.91 23.00 -6.58
CA ASN A 13 12.24 24.22 -7.32
C ASN A 13 12.55 25.38 -6.36
N SER A 14 11.66 25.61 -5.38
CA SER A 14 11.79 26.73 -4.43
C SER A 14 13.05 26.60 -3.55
N ILE A 15 13.43 25.42 -3.11
CA ILE A 15 14.66 25.17 -2.35
C ILE A 15 15.89 25.53 -3.21
N ILE A 16 15.91 25.10 -4.47
CA ILE A 16 17.03 25.32 -5.39
C ILE A 16 17.15 26.81 -5.74
N GLU A 17 16.06 27.45 -6.17
CA GLU A 17 16.05 28.84 -6.60
C GLU A 17 16.37 29.83 -5.46
N GLN A 18 16.03 29.50 -4.23
CA GLN A 18 16.37 30.31 -3.06
C GLN A 18 17.77 30.02 -2.50
N GLY A 19 18.53 29.09 -3.08
CA GLY A 19 19.86 28.70 -2.60
C GLY A 19 19.87 28.02 -1.24
N LEU A 20 18.79 27.33 -0.88
CA LEU A 20 18.59 26.68 0.42
C LEU A 20 19.11 25.24 0.48
N THR A 21 19.87 24.82 -0.52
CA THR A 21 20.43 23.48 -0.63
C THR A 21 21.63 23.28 0.29
N ASP A 22 21.77 22.09 0.89
CA ASP A 22 23.00 21.64 1.54
C ASP A 22 24.01 21.17 0.47
N ASN A 23 24.81 22.09 -0.04
CA ASN A 23 25.75 21.82 -1.13
C ASN A 23 26.82 20.79 -0.76
N GLU A 24 27.21 20.71 0.51
CA GLU A 24 28.19 19.72 0.98
C GLU A 24 27.58 18.32 0.99
N TYR A 25 26.35 18.16 1.50
CA TYR A 25 25.64 16.89 1.49
C TYR A 25 25.39 16.40 0.04
N ILE A 26 24.92 17.30 -0.81
CA ILE A 26 24.68 17.02 -2.23
C ILE A 26 25.97 16.54 -2.91
N LYS A 27 27.07 17.26 -2.76
CA LYS A 27 28.35 16.93 -3.37
C LYS A 27 28.87 15.56 -2.95
N ASN A 28 28.76 15.23 -1.68
CA ASN A 28 29.35 14.02 -1.12
C ASN A 28 28.46 12.78 -1.26
N TYR A 29 27.13 12.95 -1.12
CA TYR A 29 26.22 11.85 -0.89
C TYR A 29 25.04 11.76 -1.87
N THR A 30 25.08 12.49 -2.99
CA THR A 30 24.04 12.40 -4.03
C THR A 30 24.62 12.33 -5.44
N ASN A 31 23.81 11.87 -6.39
CA ASN A 31 24.10 11.86 -7.82
C ASN A 31 22.96 12.54 -8.59
N GLY A 32 23.28 13.25 -9.68
CA GLY A 32 22.27 13.80 -10.60
C GLY A 32 21.66 15.12 -10.16
N PHE A 33 22.33 15.91 -9.32
CA PHE A 33 21.81 17.22 -8.86
C PHE A 33 21.69 18.24 -9.99
N SER A 34 22.64 18.28 -10.92
CA SER A 34 22.58 19.22 -12.07
C SER A 34 21.37 18.94 -12.96
N GLU A 35 21.09 17.67 -13.21
CA GLU A 35 19.94 17.21 -14.01
C GLU A 35 18.62 17.51 -13.30
N LEU A 36 18.55 17.23 -12.00
CA LEU A 36 17.35 17.58 -11.20
C LEU A 36 17.13 19.09 -11.16
N SER A 37 18.19 19.89 -10.97
CA SER A 37 18.10 21.34 -10.92
C SER A 37 17.59 21.92 -12.24
N GLU A 38 18.09 21.44 -13.38
CA GLU A 38 17.61 21.87 -14.70
C GLU A 38 16.14 21.46 -14.92
N HIS A 39 15.80 20.22 -14.58
CA HIS A 39 14.43 19.73 -14.70
C HIS A 39 13.42 20.51 -13.84
N ALA A 40 13.83 20.88 -12.63
CA ALA A 40 12.97 21.58 -11.68
C ALA A 40 12.67 23.03 -12.08
N LYS A 41 13.46 23.68 -12.96
CA LYS A 41 13.26 25.09 -13.36
C LYS A 41 11.84 25.41 -13.82
N SER A 42 11.21 24.51 -14.54
CA SER A 42 9.83 24.67 -15.03
C SER A 42 8.75 24.35 -14.00
N LYS A 43 9.10 23.75 -12.88
CA LYS A 43 8.17 23.27 -11.84
C LYS A 43 8.02 24.30 -10.71
N THR A 44 7.75 25.56 -11.07
CA THR A 44 7.71 26.67 -10.09
C THR A 44 6.59 26.50 -9.06
N PRO A 45 6.65 27.21 -7.91
CA PRO A 45 5.53 27.24 -6.96
C PRO A 45 4.20 27.67 -7.59
N GLU A 46 4.23 28.58 -8.59
CA GLU A 46 3.05 29.02 -9.32
C GLU A 46 2.49 27.92 -10.24
N TRP A 47 3.35 27.11 -10.86
CA TRP A 47 2.95 25.92 -11.59
C TRP A 47 2.31 24.90 -10.65
N ALA A 48 2.94 24.59 -9.51
CA ALA A 48 2.42 23.68 -8.52
C ALA A 48 1.09 24.15 -7.92
N SER A 49 0.97 25.47 -7.65
CA SER A 49 -0.27 26.09 -7.15
C SER A 49 -1.47 25.86 -8.07
N LYS A 50 -1.27 25.96 -9.39
CA LYS A 50 -2.35 25.71 -10.38
C LYS A 50 -2.86 24.27 -10.35
N ILE A 51 -2.01 23.31 -9.99
CA ILE A 51 -2.35 21.88 -9.96
C ILE A 51 -2.94 21.49 -8.60
N THR A 52 -2.33 21.97 -7.52
CA THR A 52 -2.66 21.56 -6.15
C THR A 52 -3.77 22.38 -5.49
N GLY A 53 -3.99 23.62 -5.97
CA GLY A 53 -4.83 24.60 -5.29
C GLY A 53 -4.17 25.27 -4.07
N ILE A 54 -2.97 24.87 -3.69
CA ILE A 54 -2.20 25.50 -2.59
C ILE A 54 -1.58 26.81 -3.11
N LYS A 55 -1.60 27.87 -2.31
CA LYS A 55 -1.02 29.15 -2.71
C LYS A 55 0.48 29.04 -2.93
N ALA A 56 1.01 29.70 -3.96
CA ALA A 56 2.44 29.66 -4.27
C ALA A 56 3.31 30.15 -3.09
N GLU A 57 2.83 31.15 -2.34
CA GLU A 57 3.50 31.65 -1.14
C GLU A 57 3.61 30.60 -0.03
N ASP A 58 2.58 29.77 0.15
CA ASP A 58 2.61 28.70 1.14
C ASP A 58 3.58 27.57 0.73
N ILE A 59 3.68 27.29 -0.58
CA ILE A 59 4.68 26.36 -1.13
C ILE A 59 6.11 26.88 -0.89
N LYS A 60 6.36 28.18 -1.15
CA LYS A 60 7.65 28.83 -0.89
C LYS A 60 8.00 28.83 0.60
N LYS A 61 7.01 29.07 1.45
CA LYS A 61 7.15 29.03 2.91
C LYS A 61 7.50 27.63 3.39
N LEU A 62 6.78 26.60 2.92
CA LEU A 62 7.07 25.20 3.25
C LEU A 62 8.50 24.82 2.84
N ALA A 63 8.93 25.20 1.65
CA ALA A 63 10.30 24.98 1.17
C ALA A 63 11.35 25.61 2.08
N PHE A 64 11.12 26.88 2.47
CA PHE A 64 12.00 27.60 3.39
C PHE A 64 12.07 26.93 4.77
N GLU A 65 10.92 26.58 5.35
CA GLU A 65 10.86 25.93 6.67
C GLU A 65 11.53 24.56 6.67
N LEU A 66 11.29 23.70 5.66
CA LEU A 66 11.94 22.39 5.52
C LEU A 66 13.47 22.49 5.39
N ALA A 67 13.98 23.56 4.79
CA ALA A 67 15.41 23.73 4.59
C ALA A 67 16.11 24.40 5.78
N THR A 68 15.44 25.29 6.51
CA THR A 68 16.07 26.14 7.53
C THR A 68 15.77 25.75 8.97
N ILE A 69 14.66 25.04 9.21
CA ILE A 69 14.27 24.57 10.54
C ILE A 69 14.66 23.09 10.67
N GLN A 70 15.81 22.84 11.31
CA GLN A 70 16.33 21.48 11.49
C GLN A 70 16.27 21.03 12.96
N PRO A 71 16.06 19.73 13.25
CA PRO A 71 15.83 18.65 12.29
C PRO A 71 14.43 18.70 11.64
N ALA A 72 14.37 18.56 10.33
CA ALA A 72 13.12 18.45 9.60
C ALA A 72 12.85 16.98 9.24
N ALA A 73 11.68 16.48 9.60
CA ALA A 73 11.25 15.12 9.27
C ALA A 73 10.00 15.12 8.40
N ILE A 74 10.02 14.33 7.34
CA ILE A 74 8.85 14.10 6.48
C ILE A 74 8.30 12.72 6.79
N ARG A 75 7.07 12.63 7.32
CA ARG A 75 6.37 11.37 7.51
C ARG A 75 5.48 11.08 6.30
N MET A 76 5.86 10.10 5.50
CA MET A 76 5.03 9.65 4.38
C MET A 76 4.00 8.62 4.83
N GLY A 77 2.77 8.78 4.36
CA GLY A 77 1.72 7.76 4.47
C GLY A 77 1.72 6.82 3.27
N VAL A 78 1.13 5.64 3.42
CA VAL A 78 0.94 4.66 2.32
C VAL A 78 -0.04 5.18 1.25
N ALA A 79 -0.81 6.23 1.56
CA ALA A 79 -1.77 6.80 0.62
C ALA A 79 -1.14 7.37 -0.66
N LEU A 80 0.12 7.83 -0.62
CA LEU A 80 0.85 8.31 -1.81
C LEU A 80 0.96 7.23 -2.89
N GLU A 81 1.07 5.97 -2.49
CA GLU A 81 1.18 4.83 -3.40
C GLU A 81 -0.15 4.48 -4.10
N ARG A 82 -1.28 5.05 -3.64
CA ARG A 82 -2.63 4.74 -4.15
C ARG A 82 -3.05 5.62 -5.32
N HIS A 83 -2.10 6.29 -5.94
CA HIS A 83 -2.24 7.10 -7.14
C HIS A 83 -1.41 6.54 -8.28
N TYR A 84 -1.82 6.77 -9.51
CA TYR A 84 -1.12 6.28 -10.70
C TYR A 84 0.34 6.71 -10.73
N GLY A 85 0.64 7.96 -10.38
CA GLY A 85 1.98 8.52 -10.26
C GLY A 85 2.60 8.38 -8.86
N GLY A 86 2.20 7.38 -8.06
CA GLY A 86 2.60 7.24 -6.66
C GLY A 86 4.10 7.05 -6.47
N GLY A 87 4.74 6.25 -7.31
CA GLY A 87 6.18 6.02 -7.25
C GLY A 87 6.99 7.26 -7.57
N GLN A 88 6.60 8.03 -8.59
CA GLN A 88 7.24 9.31 -8.91
C GLN A 88 7.03 10.36 -7.81
N THR A 89 5.84 10.38 -7.20
CA THR A 89 5.56 11.24 -6.04
C THR A 89 6.49 10.94 -4.88
N ILE A 90 6.66 9.66 -4.51
CA ILE A 90 7.59 9.23 -3.45
C ILE A 90 9.02 9.64 -3.79
N ARG A 91 9.47 9.45 -5.03
CA ARG A 91 10.80 9.89 -5.47
C ARG A 91 10.99 11.40 -5.30
N ALA A 92 10.03 12.21 -5.71
CA ALA A 92 10.10 13.67 -5.56
C ALA A 92 10.19 14.08 -4.09
N VAL A 93 9.33 13.51 -3.23
CA VAL A 93 9.35 13.79 -1.78
C VAL A 93 10.68 13.37 -1.16
N THR A 94 11.25 12.22 -1.54
CA THR A 94 12.52 11.74 -1.00
C THR A 94 13.72 12.63 -1.37
N CYS A 95 13.68 13.29 -2.52
CA CYS A 95 14.73 14.23 -2.92
C CYS A 95 14.84 15.44 -1.95
N ILE A 96 13.74 15.89 -1.36
CA ILE A 96 13.72 17.08 -0.48
C ILE A 96 14.68 16.92 0.69
N SER A 97 14.64 15.78 1.39
CA SER A 97 15.51 15.56 2.55
C SER A 97 17.00 15.45 2.19
N ALA A 98 17.32 15.00 0.98
CA ALA A 98 18.70 14.98 0.49
C ALA A 98 19.16 16.38 0.06
N LEU A 99 18.30 17.18 -0.56
CA LEU A 99 18.59 18.55 -0.96
C LEU A 99 18.85 19.47 0.24
N THR A 100 18.09 19.31 1.31
CA THR A 100 18.17 20.15 2.52
C THR A 100 19.18 19.65 3.56
N GLY A 101 19.82 18.51 3.33
CA GLY A 101 20.72 17.89 4.31
C GLY A 101 20.02 17.41 5.59
N ALA A 102 18.68 17.24 5.58
CA ALA A 102 17.91 16.81 6.74
C ALA A 102 18.39 15.47 7.32
N TRP A 103 18.96 14.61 6.49
CA TRP A 103 19.57 13.33 6.91
C TRP A 103 20.81 13.46 7.80
N ARG A 104 21.41 14.67 7.93
CA ARG A 104 22.54 14.92 8.84
C ARG A 104 22.13 14.91 10.32
N HIS A 105 20.85 15.10 10.59
CA HIS A 105 20.32 15.37 11.91
C HIS A 105 19.57 14.16 12.47
N VAL A 106 19.78 13.86 13.74
CA VAL A 106 18.95 12.91 14.46
C VAL A 106 17.51 13.40 14.48
N GLY A 107 16.58 12.56 14.05
CA GLY A 107 15.17 12.94 13.90
C GLY A 107 14.83 13.63 12.58
N GLY A 108 15.83 13.95 11.74
CA GLY A 108 15.60 14.48 10.38
C GLY A 108 15.49 13.38 9.33
N GLY A 109 15.13 13.81 8.10
CA GLY A 109 15.00 12.90 6.95
C GLY A 109 13.57 12.45 6.69
N ILE A 110 13.41 11.24 6.20
CA ILE A 110 12.10 10.68 5.82
C ILE A 110 11.83 9.41 6.60
N THR A 111 10.58 9.21 6.97
CA THR A 111 10.11 7.95 7.53
C THR A 111 8.78 7.54 6.90
N GLN A 112 8.65 6.24 6.58
CA GLN A 112 7.38 5.63 6.22
C GLN A 112 7.05 4.53 7.23
N PHE A 113 7.71 3.39 7.15
CA PHE A 113 7.66 2.32 8.15
C PHE A 113 8.98 1.54 8.16
N PRO A 114 9.47 1.14 9.35
CA PRO A 114 10.80 0.54 9.50
C PRO A 114 10.82 -0.97 9.25
N VAL A 115 9.99 -1.49 8.36
CA VAL A 115 9.80 -2.93 8.14
C VAL A 115 11.10 -3.63 7.73
N TRP A 116 11.94 -2.97 6.96
CA TRP A 116 13.20 -3.53 6.45
C TRP A 116 14.34 -3.56 7.47
N GLU A 117 14.15 -2.94 8.63
CA GLU A 117 15.09 -3.05 9.75
C GLU A 117 14.95 -4.37 10.51
N HIS A 118 13.84 -5.07 10.32
CA HIS A 118 13.57 -6.35 10.97
C HIS A 118 14.35 -7.46 10.25
N PRO A 119 15.06 -8.32 11.00
CA PRO A 119 15.99 -9.30 10.43
C PRO A 119 15.30 -10.56 9.93
N TYR A 120 14.23 -10.44 9.14
CA TYR A 120 13.57 -11.58 8.53
C TYR A 120 14.36 -12.12 7.34
N LYS A 121 14.54 -13.43 7.28
CA LYS A 121 15.13 -14.14 6.13
C LYS A 121 14.05 -14.47 5.10
N PHE A 122 13.68 -13.49 4.30
CA PHE A 122 12.63 -13.66 3.30
C PHE A 122 12.94 -14.70 2.24
N ASP A 123 14.21 -14.94 1.93
CA ASP A 123 14.68 -16.04 1.07
C ASP A 123 14.33 -17.41 1.66
N VAL A 124 14.45 -17.57 2.98
CA VAL A 124 14.05 -18.80 3.68
C VAL A 124 12.52 -18.94 3.78
N ILE A 125 11.81 -17.83 3.95
CA ILE A 125 10.34 -17.82 4.07
C ILE A 125 9.68 -18.08 2.71
N CYS A 126 10.15 -17.38 1.66
CA CYS A 126 9.52 -17.39 0.33
C CYS A 126 10.11 -18.47 -0.60
N ARG A 127 11.32 -18.97 -0.35
CA ARG A 127 12.00 -20.02 -1.10
C ARG A 127 11.93 -19.81 -2.62
N PRO A 128 12.43 -18.65 -3.13
CA PRO A 128 12.33 -18.31 -4.55
C PRO A 128 13.01 -19.34 -5.47
N GLU A 129 13.99 -20.11 -4.96
CA GLU A 129 14.67 -21.16 -5.70
C GLU A 129 13.78 -22.37 -6.03
N PHE A 130 12.63 -22.50 -5.39
CA PHE A 130 11.64 -23.56 -5.68
C PHE A 130 10.59 -23.12 -6.71
N ILE A 131 10.58 -21.87 -7.10
CA ILE A 131 9.65 -21.38 -8.12
C ILE A 131 10.12 -21.92 -9.48
N PRO A 132 9.32 -22.76 -10.18
CA PRO A 132 9.70 -23.27 -11.49
C PRO A 132 9.96 -22.13 -12.48
N GLU A 133 10.91 -22.34 -13.40
CA GLU A 133 11.12 -21.42 -14.50
C GLU A 133 9.81 -21.19 -15.27
N ASN A 134 9.59 -19.97 -15.71
CA ASN A 134 8.37 -19.55 -16.41
C ASN A 134 7.07 -19.62 -15.61
N THR A 135 7.14 -19.69 -14.27
CA THR A 135 5.96 -19.56 -13.43
C THR A 135 5.28 -18.21 -13.68
N ARG A 136 4.03 -18.27 -14.14
CA ARG A 136 3.21 -17.07 -14.38
C ARG A 136 2.90 -16.37 -13.07
N VAL A 137 3.24 -15.09 -12.97
CA VAL A 137 2.90 -14.24 -11.83
C VAL A 137 1.75 -13.32 -12.22
N ILE A 138 0.69 -13.30 -11.43
CA ILE A 138 -0.48 -12.44 -11.60
C ILE A 138 -0.51 -11.45 -10.45
N ASN A 139 -0.60 -10.15 -10.77
CA ASN A 139 -0.80 -9.15 -9.75
C ASN A 139 -2.17 -9.36 -9.09
N ALA A 140 -2.20 -9.48 -7.77
CA ALA A 140 -3.43 -9.73 -7.00
C ALA A 140 -4.55 -8.69 -7.23
N LEU A 141 -4.18 -7.47 -7.62
CA LEU A 141 -5.13 -6.39 -7.95
C LEU A 141 -5.84 -6.61 -9.29
N GLN A 142 -5.31 -7.49 -10.13
CA GLN A 142 -5.86 -7.85 -11.43
C GLN A 142 -6.46 -9.26 -11.46
N ILE A 143 -6.66 -9.86 -10.28
CA ILE A 143 -7.16 -11.24 -10.18
C ILE A 143 -8.52 -11.41 -10.87
N GLY A 144 -9.43 -10.44 -10.77
CA GLY A 144 -10.72 -10.50 -11.46
C GLY A 144 -10.57 -10.59 -12.96
N ARG A 145 -9.70 -9.75 -13.55
CA ARG A 145 -9.38 -9.78 -14.99
C ARG A 145 -8.74 -11.10 -15.41
N ALA A 146 -7.83 -11.63 -14.59
CA ALA A 146 -7.17 -12.90 -14.88
C ALA A 146 -8.12 -14.10 -14.79
N LEU A 147 -9.03 -14.10 -13.83
CA LEU A 147 -10.07 -15.11 -13.73
C LEU A 147 -11.00 -15.12 -14.95
N LEU A 148 -11.31 -13.96 -15.51
CA LEU A 148 -12.15 -13.82 -16.72
C LEU A 148 -11.38 -13.97 -18.03
N GLY A 149 -10.05 -14.15 -18.00
CA GLY A 149 -9.22 -14.26 -19.19
C GLY A 149 -8.99 -12.93 -19.93
N GLU A 150 -9.26 -11.80 -19.31
CA GLU A 150 -8.97 -10.47 -19.88
C GLU A 150 -7.47 -10.16 -19.85
N THR A 151 -6.74 -10.76 -18.91
CA THR A 151 -5.28 -10.75 -18.82
C THR A 151 -4.78 -12.18 -18.62
N HIS A 152 -3.56 -12.48 -19.06
CA HIS A 152 -2.98 -13.83 -18.96
C HIS A 152 -3.88 -14.92 -19.57
N SER A 153 -4.49 -14.64 -20.70
CA SER A 153 -5.52 -15.47 -21.37
C SER A 153 -5.02 -16.80 -21.90
N ASP A 154 -3.71 -16.96 -22.10
CA ASP A 154 -3.11 -18.13 -22.74
C ASP A 154 -3.38 -19.43 -21.98
N ILE A 155 -3.46 -19.35 -20.65
CA ILE A 155 -3.74 -20.48 -19.78
C ILE A 155 -4.79 -20.06 -18.75
N PRO A 156 -6.03 -20.56 -18.82
CA PRO A 156 -7.08 -20.22 -17.87
C PRO A 156 -6.75 -20.73 -16.47
N ILE A 157 -7.13 -19.95 -15.46
CA ILE A 157 -7.01 -20.37 -14.05
C ILE A 157 -8.10 -21.40 -13.78
N LYS A 158 -7.72 -22.62 -13.39
CA LYS A 158 -8.62 -23.73 -13.06
C LYS A 158 -8.67 -24.04 -11.60
N SER A 159 -7.68 -23.63 -10.83
CA SER A 159 -7.62 -23.81 -9.38
C SER A 159 -7.00 -22.58 -8.73
N MET A 160 -7.54 -22.20 -7.58
CA MET A 160 -7.07 -21.08 -6.78
C MET A 160 -7.07 -21.46 -5.30
N MET A 161 -6.00 -21.17 -4.60
CA MET A 161 -5.98 -21.20 -3.13
C MET A 161 -5.86 -19.79 -2.60
N CYS A 162 -6.85 -19.37 -1.83
CA CYS A 162 -6.87 -18.07 -1.14
C CYS A 162 -6.57 -18.29 0.33
N TRP A 163 -5.49 -17.71 0.83
CA TRP A 163 -5.20 -17.75 2.26
C TRP A 163 -4.79 -16.36 2.75
N ASN A 164 -5.17 -16.04 3.97
CA ASN A 164 -4.86 -14.76 4.62
C ASN A 164 -5.29 -13.53 3.79
N ALA A 165 -6.32 -13.67 2.96
CA ALA A 165 -6.80 -12.64 2.06
C ALA A 165 -8.32 -12.74 1.83
N ASN A 166 -8.94 -11.59 1.56
CA ASN A 166 -10.36 -11.50 1.18
C ASN A 166 -10.52 -10.60 -0.06
N PRO A 167 -10.10 -11.07 -1.26
CA PRO A 167 -10.08 -10.26 -2.48
C PRO A 167 -11.44 -9.68 -2.88
N VAL A 168 -12.55 -10.35 -2.63
CA VAL A 168 -13.89 -9.80 -2.90
C VAL A 168 -14.16 -8.50 -2.13
N THR A 169 -13.61 -8.36 -0.92
CA THR A 169 -13.74 -7.12 -0.14
C THR A 169 -12.59 -6.14 -0.40
N GLN A 170 -11.38 -6.63 -0.64
CA GLN A 170 -10.17 -5.82 -0.58
C GLN A 170 -9.59 -5.41 -1.93
N SER A 171 -9.88 -6.15 -3.01
CA SER A 171 -9.31 -5.89 -4.33
C SER A 171 -10.25 -5.04 -5.19
N PRO A 172 -9.70 -4.26 -6.13
CA PRO A 172 -10.50 -3.45 -7.05
C PRO A 172 -11.28 -4.32 -8.04
N GLU A 173 -12.22 -3.71 -8.76
CA GLU A 173 -13.07 -4.39 -9.75
C GLU A 173 -13.79 -5.61 -9.15
N THR A 174 -14.38 -5.44 -7.96
CA THR A 174 -15.03 -6.51 -7.19
C THR A 174 -16.00 -7.34 -8.03
N GLU A 175 -16.76 -6.70 -8.93
CA GLU A 175 -17.76 -7.41 -9.76
C GLU A 175 -17.09 -8.46 -10.69
N LYS A 176 -15.93 -8.14 -11.25
CA LYS A 176 -15.15 -9.09 -12.06
C LYS A 176 -14.61 -10.25 -11.23
N ILE A 177 -14.21 -9.97 -9.99
CA ILE A 177 -13.77 -11.03 -9.07
C ILE A 177 -14.93 -11.96 -8.78
N VAL A 178 -16.09 -11.43 -8.42
CA VAL A 178 -17.28 -12.21 -8.12
C VAL A 178 -17.73 -13.04 -9.34
N GLU A 179 -17.72 -12.46 -10.54
CA GLU A 179 -18.00 -13.16 -11.78
C GLU A 179 -17.02 -14.31 -12.02
N GLY A 180 -15.73 -14.02 -11.86
CA GLY A 180 -14.67 -15.02 -12.00
C GLY A 180 -14.76 -16.17 -11.00
N LEU A 181 -15.10 -15.87 -9.72
CA LEU A 181 -15.26 -16.89 -8.68
C LEU A 181 -16.51 -17.76 -8.84
N LYS A 182 -17.51 -17.29 -9.58
CA LYS A 182 -18.74 -18.07 -9.90
C LYS A 182 -18.55 -19.07 -11.04
N ARG A 183 -17.40 -19.11 -11.67
CA ARG A 183 -17.14 -20.03 -12.77
C ARG A 183 -17.19 -21.48 -12.27
N GLU A 184 -17.99 -22.31 -12.91
CA GLU A 184 -18.14 -23.76 -12.56
C GLU A 184 -16.86 -24.58 -12.82
N ASP A 185 -15.96 -24.07 -13.66
CA ASP A 185 -14.69 -24.73 -14.00
C ASP A 185 -13.50 -24.25 -13.15
N LEU A 186 -13.75 -23.45 -12.10
CA LEU A 186 -12.77 -23.01 -11.11
C LEU A 186 -12.92 -23.77 -9.81
N PHE A 187 -11.88 -24.44 -9.35
CA PHE A 187 -11.80 -25.03 -8.04
C PHE A 187 -11.16 -24.07 -7.05
N LEU A 188 -11.91 -23.57 -6.05
CA LEU A 188 -11.46 -22.61 -5.05
C LEU A 188 -11.33 -23.22 -3.67
N VAL A 189 -10.14 -23.11 -3.10
CA VAL A 189 -9.88 -23.43 -1.68
C VAL A 189 -9.62 -22.11 -0.92
N SER A 190 -10.25 -21.92 0.22
CA SER A 190 -10.01 -20.75 1.09
C SER A 190 -9.56 -21.21 2.48
N ALA A 191 -8.41 -20.69 2.95
CA ALA A 191 -7.97 -20.86 4.34
C ALA A 191 -8.28 -19.55 5.09
N GLU A 192 -9.24 -19.60 6.03
CA GLU A 192 -9.82 -18.40 6.61
C GLU A 192 -10.34 -18.65 8.04
N HIS A 193 -10.47 -17.59 8.83
CA HIS A 193 -11.06 -17.65 10.18
C HIS A 193 -12.59 -17.64 10.15
N PHE A 194 -13.19 -17.03 9.15
CA PHE A 194 -14.63 -16.85 9.00
C PHE A 194 -15.04 -17.13 7.56
N ILE A 195 -16.32 -17.37 7.33
CA ILE A 195 -16.85 -17.40 5.96
C ILE A 195 -16.92 -15.95 5.44
N SER A 196 -15.76 -15.48 5.00
CA SER A 196 -15.62 -14.15 4.41
C SER A 196 -16.31 -14.04 3.06
N ASP A 197 -16.38 -12.81 2.49
CA ASP A 197 -16.97 -12.63 1.16
C ASP A 197 -16.32 -13.54 0.10
N THR A 198 -15.00 -13.73 0.15
CA THR A 198 -14.30 -14.63 -0.77
C THR A 198 -14.54 -16.11 -0.41
N ALA A 199 -14.45 -16.46 0.87
CA ALA A 199 -14.66 -17.83 1.33
C ALA A 199 -16.07 -18.35 1.02
N SER A 200 -17.06 -17.47 0.89
CA SER A 200 -18.44 -17.85 0.53
C SER A 200 -18.59 -18.43 -0.88
N TYR A 201 -17.57 -18.25 -1.75
CA TYR A 201 -17.51 -18.86 -3.10
C TYR A 201 -16.63 -20.10 -3.15
N ALA A 202 -15.97 -20.48 -2.04
CA ALA A 202 -15.01 -21.59 -2.04
C ALA A 202 -15.71 -22.95 -2.08
N ASP A 203 -15.12 -23.89 -2.82
CA ASP A 203 -15.51 -25.30 -2.83
C ASP A 203 -15.08 -25.99 -1.53
N ILE A 204 -13.92 -25.56 -0.98
CA ILE A 204 -13.39 -26.04 0.29
C ILE A 204 -12.94 -24.84 1.14
N VAL A 205 -13.38 -24.83 2.40
CA VAL A 205 -12.89 -23.89 3.41
C VAL A 205 -12.07 -24.65 4.46
N LEU A 206 -10.83 -24.23 4.65
CA LEU A 206 -9.91 -24.75 5.65
C LEU A 206 -9.88 -23.79 6.84
N PRO A 207 -10.25 -24.22 8.05
CA PRO A 207 -10.24 -23.35 9.21
C PRO A 207 -8.79 -23.03 9.62
N ALA A 208 -8.46 -21.74 9.71
CA ALA A 208 -7.14 -21.26 10.11
C ALA A 208 -7.14 -20.82 11.59
N ALA A 209 -6.06 -21.12 12.30
CA ALA A 209 -5.87 -20.69 13.68
C ALA A 209 -5.66 -19.17 13.77
N MET A 210 -6.20 -18.55 14.82
CA MET A 210 -6.06 -17.13 15.12
C MET A 210 -4.75 -16.84 15.89
N GLY A 211 -4.35 -15.57 15.95
CA GLY A 211 -3.11 -15.16 16.59
C GLY A 211 -2.94 -15.62 18.05
N ALA A 212 -4.02 -15.69 18.85
CA ALA A 212 -3.97 -16.20 20.23
C ALA A 212 -3.76 -17.73 20.32
N GLU A 213 -3.90 -18.45 19.22
CA GLU A 213 -3.88 -19.91 19.13
C GLU A 213 -2.57 -20.46 18.56
N LEU A 214 -1.61 -19.59 18.29
CA LEU A 214 -0.31 -19.95 17.71
C LEU A 214 0.85 -19.15 18.33
N GLU A 215 2.03 -19.74 18.27
CA GLU A 215 3.29 -19.07 18.58
C GLU A 215 3.81 -18.35 17.33
N ASP A 216 4.25 -17.06 17.48
CA ASP A 216 4.79 -16.31 16.34
C ASP A 216 5.74 -15.20 16.78
N ILE A 217 6.46 -14.61 15.83
CA ILE A 217 7.21 -13.36 16.00
C ILE A 217 6.59 -12.32 15.10
N ILE A 218 6.14 -11.21 15.70
CA ILE A 218 5.39 -10.18 15.00
C ILE A 218 6.35 -9.14 14.40
N LEU A 219 6.27 -8.95 13.09
CA LEU A 219 6.89 -7.85 12.37
C LEU A 219 6.03 -6.58 12.53
N SER A 220 6.64 -5.50 12.99
CA SER A 220 5.93 -4.24 13.14
C SER A 220 6.18 -3.28 11.96
N TRP A 221 5.12 -2.59 11.56
CA TRP A 221 5.22 -1.49 10.61
C TRP A 221 5.42 -0.12 11.28
N GLY A 222 5.23 -0.02 12.61
CA GLY A 222 5.23 1.24 13.33
C GLY A 222 6.35 1.43 14.32
N HIS A 223 7.15 0.40 14.60
CA HIS A 223 8.22 0.48 15.59
C HIS A 223 9.35 -0.54 15.33
N LEU A 224 10.45 -0.38 16.07
CA LEU A 224 11.69 -1.17 15.93
C LEU A 224 11.80 -2.28 17.01
N TYR A 225 10.70 -2.95 17.28
CA TYR A 225 10.69 -4.07 18.24
C TYR A 225 10.31 -5.37 17.52
N LEU A 226 11.05 -6.44 17.82
CA LEU A 226 10.56 -7.80 17.62
C LEU A 226 9.66 -8.13 18.79
N THR A 227 8.44 -8.54 18.51
CA THR A 227 7.44 -8.90 19.52
C THR A 227 7.13 -10.38 19.41
N TYR A 228 7.24 -11.09 20.53
CA TYR A 228 6.86 -12.49 20.62
C TYR A 228 5.35 -12.60 20.89
N ASN A 229 4.69 -13.43 20.12
CA ASN A 229 3.30 -13.79 20.31
C ASN A 229 3.23 -15.17 20.95
N GLU A 230 2.85 -15.21 22.22
CA GLU A 230 2.68 -16.45 22.94
C GLU A 230 1.32 -17.11 22.59
N LYS A 231 1.34 -18.40 22.37
CA LYS A 231 0.11 -19.19 22.24
C LYS A 231 -0.61 -19.20 23.59
N CYS A 232 -1.81 -18.65 23.64
CA CYS A 232 -2.63 -18.55 24.86
C CYS A 232 -3.80 -19.55 24.89
N LEU A 233 -4.24 -20.03 23.72
CA LEU A 233 -5.40 -20.92 23.56
C LEU A 233 -5.04 -22.05 22.60
N ASP A 234 -5.73 -23.18 22.75
CA ASP A 234 -5.69 -24.20 21.71
C ASP A 234 -6.65 -23.83 20.57
N PRO A 235 -6.25 -24.05 19.29
CA PRO A 235 -7.16 -23.85 18.18
C PRO A 235 -8.41 -24.73 18.33
N PRO A 236 -9.60 -24.23 17.96
CA PRO A 236 -10.80 -25.04 18.03
C PRO A 236 -10.76 -26.15 16.98
N GLU A 237 -11.18 -27.37 17.39
CA GLU A 237 -11.41 -28.52 16.52
C GLU A 237 -10.31 -28.74 15.44
N GLU A 238 -10.65 -28.52 14.17
CA GLU A 238 -9.77 -28.75 13.01
C GLU A 238 -8.94 -27.53 12.59
N ALA A 239 -9.08 -26.40 13.29
CA ALA A 239 -8.34 -25.18 12.93
C ALA A 239 -6.82 -25.38 13.13
N LEU A 240 -6.06 -24.96 12.13
CA LEU A 240 -4.61 -25.14 12.11
C LEU A 240 -3.90 -23.82 11.78
N PRO A 241 -2.71 -23.58 12.33
CA PRO A 241 -1.81 -22.54 11.84
C PRO A 241 -1.55 -22.70 10.33
N ASN A 242 -1.41 -21.60 9.60
CA ASN A 242 -1.22 -21.64 8.16
C ASN A 242 -0.02 -22.51 7.72
N ASN A 243 1.11 -22.45 8.45
CA ASN A 243 2.27 -23.31 8.17
C ASN A 243 1.91 -24.80 8.24
N LYS A 244 1.05 -25.21 9.19
CA LYS A 244 0.60 -26.61 9.32
C LYS A 244 -0.36 -27.02 8.21
N ILE A 245 -1.22 -26.09 7.75
CA ILE A 245 -2.07 -26.34 6.57
C ILE A 245 -1.17 -26.64 5.36
N PHE A 246 -0.16 -25.81 5.10
CA PHE A 246 0.75 -26.02 3.97
C PHE A 246 1.66 -27.24 4.14
N GLN A 247 2.09 -27.57 5.36
CA GLN A 247 2.86 -28.79 5.62
C GLN A 247 2.05 -30.05 5.31
N LYS A 248 0.76 -30.08 5.72
CA LYS A 248 -0.15 -31.20 5.39
C LYS A 248 -0.40 -31.29 3.88
N LEU A 249 -0.62 -30.15 3.22
CA LEU A 249 -0.81 -30.10 1.76
C LEU A 249 0.43 -30.61 1.04
N ALA A 250 1.62 -30.12 1.41
CA ALA A 250 2.89 -30.58 0.85
C ALA A 250 3.09 -32.08 1.02
N SER A 251 2.79 -32.63 2.19
CA SER A 251 2.84 -34.05 2.46
C SER A 251 1.89 -34.86 1.58
N ALA A 252 0.64 -34.38 1.41
CA ALA A 252 -0.36 -35.01 0.54
C ALA A 252 0.05 -34.98 -0.95
N MET A 253 0.76 -33.95 -1.37
CA MET A 253 1.34 -33.81 -2.72
C MET A 253 2.64 -34.59 -2.91
N GLY A 254 3.18 -35.20 -1.85
CA GLY A 254 4.40 -36.02 -1.90
C GLY A 254 5.72 -35.24 -1.82
N TYR A 255 5.70 -33.95 -1.49
CA TYR A 255 6.90 -33.15 -1.23
C TYR A 255 7.63 -33.65 0.02
N LYS A 256 8.95 -33.69 -0.03
CA LYS A 256 9.82 -34.30 1.01
C LYS A 256 10.82 -33.35 1.63
N ASP A 257 10.82 -32.11 1.19
CA ASP A 257 11.78 -31.09 1.61
C ASP A 257 11.69 -30.83 3.12
N GLU A 258 12.85 -30.55 3.71
CA GLU A 258 13.06 -30.47 5.17
C GLU A 258 12.14 -29.44 5.83
N GLN A 259 11.99 -28.26 5.22
CA GLN A 259 11.18 -27.16 5.75
C GLN A 259 9.70 -27.53 5.94
N PHE A 260 9.16 -28.47 5.19
CA PHE A 260 7.79 -28.95 5.39
C PHE A 260 7.64 -29.87 6.61
N LYS A 261 8.74 -30.14 7.32
CA LYS A 261 8.74 -30.95 8.53
C LYS A 261 9.06 -30.14 9.78
N TRP A 262 9.46 -28.90 9.64
CA TRP A 262 9.82 -28.06 10.78
C TRP A 262 8.67 -27.90 11.78
N SER A 263 9.01 -28.01 13.05
CA SER A 263 8.13 -27.55 14.14
C SER A 263 7.94 -26.05 14.08
N ASP A 264 6.97 -25.52 14.81
CA ASP A 264 6.73 -24.07 14.86
C ASP A 264 7.97 -23.33 15.40
N SER A 265 8.62 -23.90 16.42
CA SER A 265 9.86 -23.37 16.98
C SER A 265 11.00 -23.34 15.95
N GLU A 266 11.18 -24.41 15.16
CA GLU A 266 12.17 -24.44 14.09
C GLU A 266 11.87 -23.44 12.98
N CYS A 267 10.59 -23.22 12.65
CA CYS A 267 10.18 -22.15 11.74
C CYS A 267 10.66 -20.78 12.25
N LEU A 268 10.35 -20.45 13.49
CA LEU A 268 10.73 -19.15 14.08
C LEU A 268 12.24 -18.97 14.16
N GLU A 269 13.01 -20.03 14.53
CA GLU A 269 14.46 -19.99 14.53
C GLU A 269 15.04 -19.76 13.14
N ASN A 270 14.46 -20.37 12.11
CA ASN A 270 14.97 -20.27 10.75
C ASN A 270 14.54 -18.99 10.02
N TYR A 271 13.41 -18.37 10.36
CA TYR A 271 12.88 -17.20 9.66
C TYR A 271 13.54 -15.89 10.08
N ILE A 272 14.26 -15.87 11.19
CA ILE A 272 14.95 -14.68 11.70
C ILE A 272 16.46 -14.84 11.53
N ASP A 273 17.15 -13.80 11.11
CA ASP A 273 18.61 -13.74 11.13
C ASP A 273 19.10 -13.20 12.48
N TRP A 274 19.40 -14.13 13.38
CA TRP A 274 19.91 -13.82 14.72
C TRP A 274 21.37 -13.34 14.72
N LYS A 275 22.05 -13.34 13.56
CA LYS A 275 23.50 -13.06 13.47
C LYS A 275 23.80 -11.63 13.01
N VAL A 276 22.82 -10.91 12.48
CA VAL A 276 23.03 -9.53 12.04
C VAL A 276 23.16 -8.57 13.24
N PRO A 277 23.84 -7.43 13.06
CA PRO A 277 24.01 -6.44 14.15
C PRO A 277 22.69 -6.01 14.79
N ALA A 278 21.63 -5.87 14.01
CA ALA A 278 20.31 -5.45 14.49
C ALA A 278 19.70 -6.40 15.55
N SER A 279 19.99 -7.70 15.46
CA SER A 279 19.50 -8.73 16.38
C SER A 279 20.53 -9.18 17.44
N LYS A 280 21.70 -8.53 17.51
CA LYS A 280 22.75 -8.93 18.46
C LYS A 280 22.25 -9.02 19.89
N GLY A 281 22.39 -10.19 20.51
CA GLY A 281 21.93 -10.47 21.88
C GLY A 281 20.44 -10.77 22.01
N ILE A 282 19.71 -10.77 20.91
CA ILE A 282 18.30 -11.19 20.83
C ILE A 282 18.29 -12.63 20.34
N THR A 283 17.55 -13.51 21.01
CA THR A 283 17.33 -14.91 20.64
C THR A 283 15.85 -15.24 20.78
N LEU A 284 15.40 -16.36 20.22
CA LEU A 284 14.02 -16.82 20.41
C LEU A 284 13.73 -17.04 21.91
N ASP A 285 14.64 -17.64 22.65
CA ASP A 285 14.49 -17.83 24.12
C ASP A 285 14.44 -16.52 24.88
N TYR A 286 15.21 -15.51 24.45
CA TYR A 286 15.11 -14.17 25.01
C TYR A 286 13.70 -13.59 24.80
N LEU A 287 13.17 -13.70 23.58
CA LEU A 287 11.84 -13.19 23.25
C LEU A 287 10.74 -13.93 24.02
N ARG A 288 10.81 -15.25 24.14
CA ARG A 288 9.88 -16.07 24.94
C ARG A 288 9.85 -15.62 26.39
N LYS A 289 11.01 -15.32 26.95
CA LYS A 289 11.12 -14.90 28.35
C LYS A 289 10.65 -13.46 28.59
N ASN A 290 10.88 -12.55 27.65
CA ASN A 290 10.70 -11.11 27.86
C ASN A 290 9.52 -10.51 27.07
N GLY A 291 8.93 -11.25 26.14
CA GLY A 291 7.83 -10.83 25.30
C GLY A 291 8.23 -9.95 24.10
N TYR A 292 9.29 -9.18 24.21
CA TYR A 292 9.76 -8.32 23.12
C TYR A 292 11.24 -7.94 23.29
N ALA A 293 11.84 -7.47 22.20
CA ALA A 293 13.16 -6.84 22.20
C ALA A 293 13.23 -5.70 21.18
N ARG A 294 13.84 -4.59 21.55
CA ARG A 294 14.14 -3.53 20.61
C ARG A 294 15.37 -3.90 19.77
N LEU A 295 15.29 -3.70 18.45
CA LEU A 295 16.42 -3.91 17.55
C LEU A 295 17.57 -2.94 17.84
N ASN A 296 18.82 -3.38 17.61
CA ASN A 296 20.04 -2.58 17.80
C ASN A 296 20.34 -1.73 16.56
N VAL A 297 19.45 -0.81 16.23
CA VAL A 297 19.52 0.06 15.03
C VAL A 297 19.67 1.54 15.41
N GLY A 298 20.40 1.82 16.48
CA GLY A 298 20.55 3.15 17.06
C GLY A 298 19.43 3.49 18.05
N THR A 299 19.63 4.54 18.82
CA THR A 299 18.70 5.07 19.83
C THR A 299 17.97 6.31 19.31
N LYS A 300 17.07 6.87 20.09
CA LYS A 300 16.43 8.16 19.80
C LYS A 300 17.43 9.34 19.75
N ASP A 301 18.61 9.17 20.35
CA ASP A 301 19.60 10.23 20.50
C ASP A 301 20.74 10.14 19.46
N ASP A 302 20.89 9.00 18.76
CA ASP A 302 22.01 8.76 17.83
C ASP A 302 21.60 8.17 16.47
N ARG A 303 20.35 7.74 16.29
CA ARG A 303 19.91 7.16 15.03
C ARG A 303 19.90 8.20 13.91
N CYS A 304 20.83 8.07 12.97
CA CYS A 304 20.98 8.94 11.82
C CYS A 304 21.50 8.11 10.61
N PRO A 305 20.65 7.29 9.97
CA PRO A 305 21.08 6.22 9.08
C PRO A 305 21.82 6.71 7.83
N HIS A 306 21.53 7.91 7.36
CA HIS A 306 22.09 8.47 6.12
C HIS A 306 22.92 9.74 6.36
N LYS A 307 23.45 9.93 7.55
CA LYS A 307 24.26 11.12 7.90
C LYS A 307 25.45 11.31 6.95
N GLU A 308 26.07 10.22 6.54
CA GLU A 308 27.22 10.19 5.65
C GLU A 308 26.94 9.35 4.40
N GLY A 309 25.74 9.51 3.82
CA GLY A 309 25.27 8.68 2.71
C GLY A 309 24.77 7.32 3.19
N ASN A 310 25.40 6.23 2.76
CA ASN A 310 25.02 4.87 3.14
C ASN A 310 23.57 4.51 2.74
N PHE A 311 23.15 5.04 1.57
CA PHE A 311 21.88 4.63 0.96
C PHE A 311 22.02 3.22 0.38
N PRO A 312 20.94 2.45 0.25
CA PRO A 312 20.96 1.09 -0.29
C PRO A 312 21.10 1.09 -1.84
N THR A 313 22.13 1.77 -2.32
CA THR A 313 22.55 1.89 -3.73
C THR A 313 23.95 1.36 -3.89
N GLU A 314 24.38 1.09 -5.11
CA GLU A 314 25.69 0.50 -5.40
C GLU A 314 26.86 1.32 -4.85
N ASP A 315 26.77 2.66 -4.92
CA ASP A 315 27.79 3.60 -4.44
C ASP A 315 27.45 4.26 -3.09
N GLY A 316 26.36 3.83 -2.44
CA GLY A 316 25.91 4.38 -1.16
C GLY A 316 25.34 5.78 -1.21
N LYS A 317 25.06 6.32 -2.40
CA LYS A 317 24.55 7.69 -2.59
C LYS A 317 23.07 7.72 -2.94
N CYS A 318 22.41 8.83 -2.63
CA CYS A 318 21.05 9.12 -3.07
C CYS A 318 21.05 9.50 -4.56
N ASN A 319 20.31 8.77 -5.38
CA ASN A 319 20.23 8.99 -6.81
C ASN A 319 19.00 9.85 -7.18
N PHE A 320 19.21 11.11 -7.57
CA PHE A 320 18.14 11.97 -8.11
C PHE A 320 17.74 11.55 -9.52
N ILE A 321 18.69 11.04 -10.32
CA ILE A 321 18.43 10.47 -11.64
C ILE A 321 18.66 8.97 -11.62
N ILE A 322 17.73 8.21 -12.21
CA ILE A 322 17.86 6.77 -12.37
C ILE A 322 17.65 6.45 -13.85
N LYS A 323 18.70 6.00 -14.52
CA LYS A 323 18.64 5.64 -15.94
C LYS A 323 17.97 4.28 -16.15
N ASN A 324 17.23 4.16 -17.25
CA ASN A 324 16.56 2.92 -17.64
C ASN A 324 15.64 2.37 -16.53
N VAL A 325 14.89 3.26 -15.88
CA VAL A 325 13.89 2.82 -14.91
C VAL A 325 12.89 1.94 -15.63
N LYS A 326 13.11 0.65 -15.50
CA LYS A 326 12.10 -0.38 -15.74
C LYS A 326 11.58 -0.73 -14.36
N ASN A 327 10.49 -1.37 -14.27
CA ASN A 327 9.93 -1.85 -13.02
C ASN A 327 10.90 -1.98 -11.89
N PHE A 328 10.66 -1.24 -10.87
CA PHE A 328 11.40 -1.35 -9.64
C PHE A 328 10.54 -2.13 -8.63
N VAL A 329 10.95 -3.34 -8.32
CA VAL A 329 10.50 -4.00 -7.12
C VAL A 329 11.67 -4.05 -6.16
N ALA A 330 11.55 -3.36 -5.04
CA ALA A 330 12.53 -3.40 -3.97
C ALA A 330 12.36 -4.65 -3.12
N GLY A 331 13.46 -5.08 -2.49
CA GLY A 331 13.47 -6.14 -1.49
C GLY A 331 13.45 -7.56 -2.05
N PRO A 332 13.15 -8.54 -1.18
CA PRO A 332 13.32 -9.97 -1.46
C PRO A 332 12.39 -10.51 -2.54
N PHE A 333 11.35 -9.76 -2.89
CA PHE A 333 10.37 -10.14 -3.92
C PHE A 333 10.75 -9.71 -5.34
N ARG A 334 11.92 -9.08 -5.51
CA ARG A 334 12.39 -8.57 -6.82
C ARG A 334 12.34 -9.61 -7.94
N GLN A 335 12.65 -10.85 -7.63
CA GLN A 335 12.64 -11.95 -8.61
C GLN A 335 11.22 -12.43 -8.97
N MET A 336 10.22 -12.13 -8.11
CA MET A 336 8.82 -12.54 -8.29
C MET A 336 8.01 -11.54 -9.12
N TYR A 337 8.54 -10.34 -9.36
CA TYR A 337 7.80 -9.23 -9.97
C TYR A 337 8.54 -8.61 -11.15
N GLU A 338 8.92 -9.41 -12.11
CA GLU A 338 9.31 -8.90 -13.43
C GLU A 338 8.05 -8.59 -14.23
N GLY A 339 7.34 -7.55 -13.88
CA GLY A 339 6.14 -7.26 -14.61
C GLY A 339 5.75 -5.81 -14.54
N ASN A 340 6.20 -5.05 -15.52
CA ASN A 340 5.62 -3.76 -15.82
C ASN A 340 4.28 -3.93 -16.48
N GLN A 341 3.51 -2.88 -16.37
CA GLN A 341 2.57 -2.61 -17.44
C GLN A 341 3.39 -2.49 -18.73
N PRO A 342 3.18 -3.37 -19.72
CA PRO A 342 3.96 -3.32 -20.95
C PRO A 342 3.83 -1.93 -21.57
N GLY A 343 4.94 -1.26 -21.78
CA GLY A 343 5.02 -0.18 -22.75
C GLY A 343 5.18 1.25 -22.24
N GLN A 344 5.27 1.55 -20.94
CA GLN A 344 5.54 2.93 -20.53
C GLN A 344 6.94 3.07 -19.91
N PRO A 345 7.86 3.81 -20.57
CA PRO A 345 9.11 4.19 -19.94
C PRO A 345 8.80 5.15 -18.79
N LEU A 346 9.38 4.88 -17.62
CA LEU A 346 9.28 5.76 -16.48
C LEU A 346 10.27 6.91 -16.61
N PRO A 347 9.90 8.14 -16.16
CA PRO A 347 10.82 9.28 -16.14
C PRO A 347 12.10 8.96 -15.35
N GLU A 348 13.26 9.29 -15.92
CA GLU A 348 14.56 9.10 -15.25
C GLU A 348 14.72 10.01 -14.03
N LEU A 349 14.14 11.19 -14.08
CA LEU A 349 14.06 12.15 -12.97
C LEU A 349 12.70 12.05 -12.27
N PRO A 350 12.59 12.40 -10.97
CA PRO A 350 11.29 12.52 -10.32
C PRO A 350 10.46 13.59 -10.99
N ASP A 351 9.19 13.31 -11.23
CA ASP A 351 8.26 14.25 -11.84
C ASP A 351 6.84 14.03 -11.30
N TYR A 352 5.97 14.99 -11.58
CA TYR A 352 4.56 14.85 -11.35
C TYR A 352 3.91 14.01 -12.46
N VAL A 353 3.34 12.89 -12.08
CA VAL A 353 2.48 12.09 -12.93
C VAL A 353 1.05 12.20 -12.40
N PRO A 354 0.13 12.78 -13.18
CA PRO A 354 -1.23 13.01 -12.71
C PRO A 354 -2.01 11.71 -12.52
N PRO A 355 -3.08 11.72 -11.68
CA PRO A 355 -3.99 10.59 -11.54
C PRO A 355 -4.52 10.10 -12.88
N ALA A 356 -4.69 8.80 -13.02
CA ALA A 356 -5.18 8.20 -14.27
C ALA A 356 -6.61 8.66 -14.62
N GLU A 357 -7.46 8.80 -13.62
CA GLU A 357 -8.81 9.35 -13.74
C GLU A 357 -8.88 10.71 -13.06
N SER A 358 -8.83 11.76 -13.84
CA SER A 358 -9.00 13.13 -13.36
C SER A 358 -9.57 14.01 -14.48
N PRO A 359 -10.10 15.20 -14.19
CA PRO A 359 -10.52 16.15 -15.21
C PRO A 359 -9.42 16.50 -16.23
N ASN A 360 -8.15 16.44 -15.80
CA ASN A 360 -7.01 16.78 -16.67
C ASN A 360 -6.57 15.63 -17.55
N THR A 361 -6.64 14.39 -17.08
CA THR A 361 -6.18 13.20 -17.82
C THR A 361 -7.28 12.52 -18.62
N ASN A 362 -8.51 12.57 -18.13
CA ASN A 362 -9.65 11.95 -18.75
C ASN A 362 -10.90 12.87 -18.69
N PRO A 363 -10.93 13.98 -19.45
CA PRO A 363 -12.00 14.98 -19.37
C PRO A 363 -13.37 14.43 -19.77
N GLU A 364 -13.44 13.45 -20.67
CA GLU A 364 -14.72 12.84 -21.07
C GLU A 364 -15.30 11.98 -19.95
N LEU A 365 -14.46 11.23 -19.24
CA LEU A 365 -14.88 10.48 -18.07
C LEU A 365 -15.32 11.42 -16.95
N ALA A 366 -14.59 12.53 -16.75
CA ALA A 366 -14.91 13.52 -15.73
C ALA A 366 -16.24 14.27 -15.99
N LYS A 367 -16.68 14.42 -17.25
CA LYS A 367 -18.00 14.93 -17.58
C LYS A 367 -19.11 13.96 -17.14
N LYS A 368 -18.84 12.66 -17.22
CA LYS A 368 -19.79 11.62 -16.83
C LYS A 368 -19.80 11.35 -15.34
N TYR A 369 -18.62 11.41 -14.71
CA TYR A 369 -18.35 11.12 -13.30
C TYR A 369 -17.49 12.23 -12.70
N PRO A 370 -18.11 13.35 -12.26
CA PRO A 370 -17.37 14.57 -11.94
C PRO A 370 -16.72 14.57 -10.54
N LEU A 371 -17.01 13.59 -9.70
CA LEU A 371 -16.51 13.56 -8.32
C LEU A 371 -15.35 12.55 -8.19
N ASN A 372 -14.24 12.98 -7.60
CA ASN A 372 -13.17 12.06 -7.20
C ASN A 372 -13.52 11.44 -5.85
N ILE A 373 -13.43 10.11 -5.75
CA ILE A 373 -13.63 9.41 -4.48
C ILE A 373 -12.30 9.04 -3.84
N ILE A 374 -12.17 9.31 -2.55
CA ILE A 374 -11.09 8.79 -1.70
C ILE A 374 -11.68 7.85 -0.65
N SER A 375 -10.97 6.75 -0.38
CA SER A 375 -11.43 5.69 0.51
C SER A 375 -10.45 5.45 1.66
N PRO A 376 -10.51 6.27 2.73
CA PRO A 376 -9.69 6.07 3.91
C PRO A 376 -10.10 4.82 4.67
N LYS A 377 -9.20 4.35 5.55
CA LYS A 377 -9.51 3.26 6.47
C LYS A 377 -10.47 3.73 7.56
N SER A 378 -11.36 2.83 7.97
CA SER A 378 -12.15 2.98 9.18
C SER A 378 -11.26 2.93 10.43
N HIS A 379 -11.64 3.61 11.49
CA HIS A 379 -11.03 3.45 12.81
C HIS A 379 -11.46 2.15 13.52
N ALA A 380 -12.59 1.57 13.13
CA ALA A 380 -13.13 0.34 13.73
C ALA A 380 -12.64 -0.94 13.05
N PHE A 381 -12.22 -0.85 11.78
CA PHE A 381 -11.80 -1.99 10.95
C PHE A 381 -10.33 -1.89 10.60
N LEU A 382 -9.68 -3.03 10.36
CA LEU A 382 -8.38 -3.10 9.72
C LEU A 382 -8.56 -3.76 8.34
N ASN A 383 -8.76 -2.95 7.30
CA ASN A 383 -9.25 -3.42 5.99
C ASN A 383 -10.54 -4.24 6.15
N SER A 384 -10.59 -5.52 5.75
CA SER A 384 -11.75 -6.40 5.96
C SER A 384 -11.77 -7.09 7.33
N GLN A 385 -10.71 -6.97 8.12
CA GLN A 385 -10.65 -7.56 9.46
C GLN A 385 -11.54 -6.77 10.43
N TYR A 386 -12.21 -7.48 11.31
CA TYR A 386 -13.16 -6.97 12.31
C TYR A 386 -14.47 -6.40 11.73
N ALA A 387 -14.60 -6.20 10.41
CA ALA A 387 -15.81 -5.70 9.77
C ALA A 387 -16.99 -6.69 9.80
N ASN A 388 -16.75 -7.93 10.21
CA ASN A 388 -17.79 -8.93 10.49
C ASN A 388 -18.29 -8.91 11.94
N MET A 389 -17.61 -8.21 12.85
CA MET A 389 -17.95 -8.16 14.28
C MET A 389 -19.03 -7.09 14.54
N ASP A 390 -20.16 -7.48 15.10
CA ASP A 390 -21.29 -6.57 15.39
C ASP A 390 -20.87 -5.41 16.31
N SER A 391 -19.97 -5.65 17.27
CA SER A 391 -19.44 -4.59 18.14
C SER A 391 -18.68 -3.50 17.36
N LYS A 392 -17.95 -3.88 16.32
CA LYS A 392 -17.20 -2.97 15.47
C LYS A 392 -18.09 -2.26 14.45
N LEU A 393 -19.04 -3.01 13.88
CA LEU A 393 -20.08 -2.42 13.02
C LEU A 393 -20.92 -1.39 13.77
N LYS A 394 -21.26 -1.65 15.04
CA LYS A 394 -21.97 -0.68 15.88
C LYS A 394 -21.17 0.62 16.11
N ILE A 395 -19.82 0.53 16.22
CA ILE A 395 -18.95 1.71 16.36
C ILE A 395 -18.86 2.48 15.03
N GLN A 396 -18.67 1.76 13.92
CA GLN A 396 -18.49 2.37 12.60
C GLN A 396 -19.78 2.92 12.02
N GLY A 397 -20.92 2.31 12.33
CA GLY A 397 -22.19 2.62 11.70
C GLY A 397 -22.35 2.00 10.31
N GLU A 398 -23.39 2.43 9.61
CA GLU A 398 -23.62 2.06 8.21
C GLU A 398 -22.59 2.72 7.29
N GLN A 399 -22.47 2.22 6.07
CA GLN A 399 -21.64 2.85 5.06
C GLN A 399 -22.14 4.26 4.74
N PHE A 400 -21.24 5.23 4.80
CA PHE A 400 -21.55 6.63 4.57
C PHE A 400 -20.84 7.18 3.33
N VAL A 401 -21.31 8.31 2.84
CA VAL A 401 -20.70 9.08 1.76
C VAL A 401 -20.60 10.54 2.23
N LEU A 402 -19.40 10.94 2.63
CA LEU A 402 -19.13 12.33 2.98
C LEU A 402 -19.07 13.16 1.69
N ILE A 403 -19.85 14.21 1.58
CA ILE A 403 -20.00 15.03 0.39
C ILE A 403 -20.05 16.51 0.76
N ASN A 404 -19.40 17.36 -0.06
CA ASN A 404 -19.47 18.80 0.16
C ASN A 404 -20.89 19.33 -0.11
N LYS A 405 -21.29 20.34 0.67
CA LYS A 405 -22.63 20.95 0.55
C LYS A 405 -22.95 21.41 -0.88
N ILE A 406 -21.99 21.99 -1.59
CA ILE A 406 -22.19 22.47 -2.97
C ILE A 406 -22.52 21.28 -3.90
N ASP A 407 -21.80 20.16 -3.76
CA ASP A 407 -22.03 18.98 -4.56
C ASP A 407 -23.34 18.27 -4.22
N ALA A 408 -23.72 18.27 -2.95
CA ALA A 408 -25.00 17.74 -2.47
C ALA A 408 -26.18 18.57 -2.99
N ASP A 409 -26.13 19.91 -2.85
CA ASP A 409 -27.18 20.83 -3.32
C ASP A 409 -27.42 20.69 -4.83
N ASN A 410 -26.32 20.59 -5.63
CA ASN A 410 -26.40 20.39 -7.08
C ASN A 410 -27.09 19.08 -7.49
N ARG A 411 -27.20 18.11 -6.56
CA ARG A 411 -27.80 16.78 -6.77
C ARG A 411 -29.12 16.59 -6.02
N GLY A 412 -29.57 17.61 -5.29
CA GLY A 412 -30.77 17.55 -4.46
C GLY A 412 -30.69 16.52 -3.33
N ILE A 413 -29.46 16.34 -2.78
CA ILE A 413 -29.18 15.40 -1.70
C ILE A 413 -29.19 16.17 -0.36
N SER A 414 -29.95 15.65 0.60
CA SER A 414 -30.00 16.16 1.97
C SER A 414 -29.15 15.24 2.89
N ASP A 415 -28.75 15.79 4.04
CA ASP A 415 -28.04 15.06 5.06
C ASP A 415 -28.80 13.83 5.55
N GLY A 416 -28.16 12.70 5.74
CA GLY A 416 -28.75 11.43 6.14
C GLY A 416 -29.49 10.68 5.03
N GLU A 417 -29.66 11.25 3.84
CA GLU A 417 -30.36 10.55 2.76
C GLU A 417 -29.53 9.39 2.18
N SER A 418 -30.21 8.30 1.81
CA SER A 418 -29.60 7.18 1.12
C SER A 418 -29.18 7.60 -0.29
N VAL A 419 -27.92 7.36 -0.62
CA VAL A 419 -27.33 7.69 -1.92
C VAL A 419 -26.67 6.47 -2.56
N LYS A 420 -26.64 6.49 -3.89
CA LYS A 420 -25.90 5.55 -4.72
C LYS A 420 -24.66 6.24 -5.29
N VAL A 421 -23.50 5.67 -5.04
CA VAL A 421 -22.22 6.05 -5.66
C VAL A 421 -21.92 5.06 -6.77
N PHE A 422 -21.57 5.52 -7.97
CA PHE A 422 -21.40 4.63 -9.10
C PHE A 422 -20.48 5.19 -10.20
N ASN A 423 -19.95 4.27 -10.99
CA ASN A 423 -19.32 4.51 -12.28
C ASN A 423 -19.55 3.32 -13.21
N ASP A 424 -18.81 3.21 -14.34
CA ASP A 424 -18.98 2.10 -15.29
C ASP A 424 -18.56 0.73 -14.73
N ARG A 425 -17.80 0.67 -13.62
CA ARG A 425 -17.34 -0.58 -13.02
C ARG A 425 -18.33 -1.21 -12.05
N GLY A 426 -19.13 -0.39 -11.39
CA GLY A 426 -20.10 -0.86 -10.42
C GLY A 426 -20.67 0.26 -9.56
N ASP A 427 -21.26 -0.14 -8.45
CA ASP A 427 -21.89 0.79 -7.51
C ASP A 427 -21.84 0.28 -6.06
N PHE A 428 -22.10 1.22 -5.14
CA PHE A 428 -22.42 0.92 -3.76
C PHE A 428 -23.39 1.96 -3.19
N TYR A 429 -24.00 1.65 -2.04
CA TYR A 429 -24.94 2.53 -1.37
C TYR A 429 -24.40 2.94 -0.01
N GLY A 430 -24.73 4.17 0.39
CA GLY A 430 -24.39 4.72 1.69
C GLY A 430 -25.35 5.84 2.08
N ASN A 431 -25.23 6.33 3.30
CA ASN A 431 -25.98 7.51 3.76
C ASN A 431 -25.11 8.75 3.52
N ALA A 432 -25.70 9.80 2.95
CA ALA A 432 -24.99 11.04 2.72
C ALA A 432 -24.71 11.76 4.06
N GLU A 433 -23.46 12.18 4.24
CA GLU A 433 -23.04 13.07 5.32
C GLU A 433 -22.53 14.35 4.69
N ILE A 434 -23.27 15.46 4.88
CA ILE A 434 -22.90 16.75 4.31
C ILE A 434 -21.88 17.44 5.22
N SER A 435 -20.69 17.77 4.67
CA SER A 435 -19.62 18.41 5.43
C SER A 435 -18.81 19.38 4.59
N GLU A 436 -18.27 20.40 5.24
CA GLU A 436 -17.27 21.32 4.68
C GLU A 436 -15.84 20.79 4.85
N ASP A 437 -15.63 19.66 5.53
CA ASP A 437 -14.32 19.02 5.69
C ASP A 437 -13.81 18.40 4.39
N VAL A 438 -14.66 18.24 3.38
CA VAL A 438 -14.30 17.83 2.02
C VAL A 438 -14.50 18.98 1.05
N SER A 439 -13.53 19.16 0.15
CA SER A 439 -13.63 20.18 -0.90
C SER A 439 -14.66 19.79 -1.96
N PRO A 440 -15.31 20.77 -2.63
CA PRO A 440 -16.13 20.48 -3.80
C PRO A 440 -15.38 19.63 -4.84
N GLY A 441 -16.10 18.68 -5.45
CA GLY A 441 -15.54 17.73 -6.41
C GLY A 441 -14.95 16.47 -5.77
N ILE A 442 -14.98 16.34 -4.43
CA ILE A 442 -14.44 15.19 -3.71
C ILE A 442 -15.54 14.55 -2.85
N VAL A 443 -15.58 13.23 -2.83
CA VAL A 443 -16.39 12.45 -1.90
C VAL A 443 -15.53 11.45 -1.15
N VAL A 444 -15.95 11.10 0.07
CA VAL A 444 -15.23 10.17 0.94
C VAL A 444 -16.16 9.06 1.41
N SER A 445 -15.70 7.80 1.29
CA SER A 445 -16.36 6.66 1.92
C SER A 445 -15.31 5.66 2.39
N THR A 446 -15.47 5.15 3.62
CA THR A 446 -14.47 4.23 4.19
C THR A 446 -14.50 2.86 3.53
N LEU A 447 -13.32 2.26 3.40
CA LEU A 447 -13.16 0.89 2.92
C LEU A 447 -13.34 -0.13 4.06
N GLY A 448 -13.53 -1.41 3.68
CA GLY A 448 -13.46 -2.54 4.61
C GLY A 448 -14.78 -3.20 4.94
N TYR A 449 -15.92 -2.58 4.62
CA TYR A 449 -17.21 -3.25 4.78
C TYR A 449 -17.27 -4.54 3.96
N TRP A 450 -17.79 -5.60 4.55
CA TRP A 450 -18.05 -6.83 3.82
C TRP A 450 -19.29 -6.67 2.93
N ARG A 451 -19.18 -7.19 1.71
CA ARG A 451 -20.29 -7.18 0.75
C ARG A 451 -21.54 -7.88 1.31
N GLN A 452 -21.37 -8.99 2.04
CA GLN A 452 -22.45 -9.72 2.72
C GLN A 452 -23.19 -8.88 3.78
N LYS A 453 -22.55 -7.82 4.30
CA LYS A 453 -23.11 -6.91 5.30
C LYS A 453 -23.60 -5.60 4.67
N SER A 454 -23.38 -5.39 3.37
CA SER A 454 -23.80 -4.23 2.62
C SER A 454 -25.10 -4.49 1.86
N LYS A 455 -25.85 -3.43 1.54
CA LYS A 455 -27.09 -3.56 0.75
C LYS A 455 -26.80 -4.02 -0.70
N THR A 456 -25.66 -3.62 -1.25
CA THR A 456 -25.23 -3.96 -2.62
C THR A 456 -23.75 -4.21 -2.70
N GLY A 457 -22.97 -3.27 -3.28
CA GLY A 457 -21.53 -3.29 -3.38
C GLY A 457 -20.82 -2.62 -2.22
N THR A 458 -19.52 -2.48 -2.37
CA THR A 458 -18.64 -1.74 -1.47
C THR A 458 -17.81 -0.75 -2.30
N VAL A 459 -17.01 0.08 -1.65
CA VAL A 459 -16.14 1.06 -2.35
C VAL A 459 -15.27 0.39 -3.44
N ASN A 460 -14.89 -0.86 -3.29
CA ASN A 460 -14.08 -1.55 -4.30
C ASN A 460 -14.88 -1.99 -5.55
N SER A 461 -16.20 -1.93 -5.51
CA SER A 461 -17.03 -2.12 -6.73
C SER A 461 -16.79 -1.03 -7.78
N ILE A 462 -16.40 0.18 -7.35
CA ILE A 462 -16.13 1.31 -8.26
C ILE A 462 -14.63 1.51 -8.53
N SER A 463 -13.75 0.80 -7.83
CA SER A 463 -12.31 1.01 -7.91
C SER A 463 -11.70 0.40 -9.18
N SER A 464 -10.70 1.08 -9.74
CA SER A 464 -9.98 0.65 -10.95
C SER A 464 -8.92 -0.41 -10.65
N GLY A 465 -8.79 -1.40 -11.52
CA GLY A 465 -7.70 -2.38 -11.54
C GLY A 465 -6.42 -1.88 -12.22
N LEU A 466 -6.31 -0.57 -12.50
CA LEU A 466 -5.06 0.03 -12.98
C LEU A 466 -3.98 -0.04 -11.91
N LEU A 467 -2.75 -0.23 -12.36
CA LEU A 467 -1.58 -0.30 -11.48
C LEU A 467 -0.83 1.02 -11.49
N ALA A 468 -0.34 1.42 -10.34
CA ALA A 468 0.52 2.60 -10.18
C ALA A 468 1.87 2.37 -10.86
N ASP A 469 2.56 3.45 -11.17
CA ASP A 469 3.93 3.44 -11.67
C ASP A 469 4.89 2.76 -10.68
N MET A 470 6.03 2.32 -11.15
CA MET A 470 7.14 1.73 -10.40
C MET A 470 6.78 0.47 -9.59
N GLY A 471 5.87 0.55 -8.61
CA GLY A 471 5.60 -0.52 -7.66
C GLY A 471 4.39 -1.39 -8.01
N ASN A 472 3.66 -1.11 -9.08
CA ASN A 472 2.43 -1.82 -9.47
C ASN A 472 1.38 -1.88 -8.32
N ALA A 473 1.32 -0.83 -7.50
CA ALA A 473 0.39 -0.68 -6.39
C ALA A 473 -1.04 -0.34 -6.87
N PRO A 474 -2.07 -0.46 -6.03
CA PRO A 474 -3.45 -0.14 -6.42
C PRO A 474 -3.68 1.37 -6.54
N THR A 475 -4.41 1.79 -7.57
CA THR A 475 -4.81 3.18 -7.79
C THR A 475 -6.16 3.52 -7.13
N PHE A 476 -6.35 3.12 -5.87
CA PHE A 476 -7.63 3.26 -5.16
C PHE A 476 -8.15 4.70 -5.01
N SER A 477 -7.28 5.69 -5.11
CA SER A 477 -7.65 7.11 -4.97
C SER A 477 -7.82 7.84 -6.32
N ASP A 478 -7.60 7.13 -7.44
CA ASP A 478 -7.74 7.65 -8.81
C ASP A 478 -9.05 7.19 -9.46
N ASN A 479 -10.18 7.37 -8.77
CA ASN A 479 -11.47 6.91 -9.29
C ASN A 479 -12.46 8.07 -9.37
N LEU A 480 -13.08 8.23 -10.53
CA LEU A 480 -14.16 9.16 -10.75
C LEU A 480 -15.52 8.46 -10.60
N VAL A 481 -16.44 9.14 -9.94
CA VAL A 481 -17.79 8.64 -9.63
C VAL A 481 -18.84 9.71 -9.79
N GLU A 482 -20.10 9.26 -9.86
CA GLU A 482 -21.28 10.10 -9.65
C GLU A 482 -22.04 9.63 -8.42
N VAL A 483 -22.73 10.55 -7.76
CA VAL A 483 -23.56 10.31 -6.59
C VAL A 483 -24.99 10.71 -6.90
N LYS A 484 -25.95 9.83 -6.64
CA LYS A 484 -27.38 10.08 -6.84
C LYS A 484 -28.17 9.72 -5.59
N LYS A 485 -29.20 10.50 -5.30
CA LYS A 485 -30.22 10.14 -4.32
C LYS A 485 -30.90 8.83 -4.75
N VAL A 486 -31.14 7.95 -3.77
CA VAL A 486 -31.95 6.75 -3.96
C VAL A 486 -33.41 7.16 -3.78
N SER A 487 -34.21 6.98 -4.81
CA SER A 487 -35.65 7.26 -4.81
C SER A 487 -36.44 6.21 -4.02
#